data_22550fbe2085806aeec27feaf3e3c624
#
_entry.id   22550fbe2085806aeec27feaf3e3c624
#
_cell.length_a   1.000
_cell.length_b   1.000
_cell.length_c   1.000
_cell.angle_alpha   90.00
_cell.angle_beta   90.00
_cell.angle_gamma   90.00
#
_symmetry.space_group_name_H-M   'P 1'
#
loop_
_entity.id
_entity.type
_entity.pdbx_description
1 polymer ?
#
loop_
_entity_poly.entity_id
_entity_poly.type
_entity_poly.pdbx_seq_one_letter_code
_entity_poly.pdbx_strand_id
1 'polypeptide(L)'
;MTTKFHDGQRYAATMKNRALSLKEALNRLLHIPDSSLKKMYVSGGRREYFVVPNGGMVAEQDALAIIARPEIGVFEDGLFPGNPQSWRRR
;
A
#
# COMPACT_ATOMS: atom_id res chain seq x y z
N MET A 1 -2.98 -28.17 19.16
CA MET A 1 -2.31 -27.05 18.75
C MET A 1 -2.98 -26.26 17.66
N THR A 2 -3.28 -25.10 17.96
CA THR A 2 -4.05 -24.28 17.05
C THR A 2 -3.20 -23.50 16.11
N THR A 3 -1.99 -23.90 16.03
CA THR A 3 -1.03 -23.09 15.37
C THR A 3 -1.29 -22.86 13.94
N LYS A 4 -1.88 -23.82 13.24
CA LYS A 4 -2.07 -23.65 11.83
C LYS A 4 -2.96 -22.46 11.51
N PHE A 5 -4.07 -22.33 12.22
CA PHE A 5 -4.97 -21.23 12.02
C PHE A 5 -4.34 -19.92 12.46
N HIS A 6 -3.71 -19.94 13.63
CA HIS A 6 -3.02 -18.75 14.10
C HIS A 6 -1.88 -18.36 13.20
N ASP A 7 -1.19 -19.35 12.66
CA ASP A 7 -0.09 -19.07 11.76
C ASP A 7 -0.56 -18.37 10.51
N GLY A 8 -1.71 -18.76 9.99
CA GLY A 8 -2.27 -18.12 8.83
C GLY A 8 -2.58 -16.66 9.08
N GLN A 9 -3.20 -16.38 10.23
CA GLN A 9 -3.51 -15.01 10.57
C GLN A 9 -2.27 -14.19 10.80
N ARG A 10 -1.30 -14.79 11.48
CA ARG A 10 -0.06 -14.09 11.76
C ARG A 10 0.69 -13.82 10.46
N TYR A 11 0.68 -14.75 9.55
CA TYR A 11 1.35 -14.58 8.28
C TYR A 11 0.73 -13.41 7.49
N ALA A 12 -0.58 -13.35 7.45
CA ALA A 12 -1.27 -12.28 6.75
C ALA A 12 -0.96 -10.93 7.40
N ALA A 13 -0.98 -10.87 8.72
CA ALA A 13 -0.65 -9.64 9.43
C ALA A 13 0.79 -9.24 9.20
N THR A 14 1.69 -10.22 9.18
CA THR A 14 3.10 -9.95 8.94
C THR A 14 3.31 -9.39 7.54
N MET A 15 2.65 -9.97 6.56
CA MET A 15 2.75 -9.46 5.20
C MET A 15 2.22 -8.05 5.09
N LYS A 16 1.08 -7.79 5.75
CA LYS A 16 0.46 -6.49 5.72
C LYS A 16 1.34 -5.44 6.38
N ASN A 17 2.02 -5.82 7.45
CA ASN A 17 2.82 -4.88 8.22
C ASN A 17 4.28 -4.85 7.83
N ARG A 18 4.68 -5.68 6.89
CA ARG A 18 6.07 -5.71 6.47
C ARG A 18 6.44 -4.39 5.83
N ALA A 19 7.56 -3.82 6.28
CA ALA A 19 8.03 -2.57 5.73
C ALA A 19 8.65 -2.80 4.36
N LEU A 20 8.26 -1.99 3.40
CA LEU A 20 8.86 -1.99 2.07
C LEU A 20 9.72 -0.75 1.93
N SER A 21 10.86 -0.91 1.29
CA SER A 21 11.66 0.26 0.92
C SER A 21 10.96 1.01 -0.21
N LEU A 22 11.37 2.24 -0.43
CA LEU A 22 10.90 3.03 -1.55
C LEU A 22 11.10 2.25 -2.86
N LYS A 23 12.27 1.67 -3.03
CA LYS A 23 12.61 0.96 -4.24
C LYS A 23 11.71 -0.26 -4.45
N GLU A 24 11.47 -1.02 -3.39
CA GLU A 24 10.61 -2.20 -3.49
C GLU A 24 9.19 -1.81 -3.85
N ALA A 25 8.65 -0.81 -3.15
CA ALA A 25 7.29 -0.38 -3.39
C ALA A 25 7.13 0.13 -4.81
N LEU A 26 8.04 0.97 -5.25
CA LEU A 26 7.98 1.52 -6.60
C LEU A 26 8.11 0.41 -7.64
N ASN A 27 9.01 -0.53 -7.42
CA ASN A 27 9.19 -1.64 -8.34
C ASN A 27 7.90 -2.45 -8.49
N ARG A 28 7.21 -2.68 -7.39
CA ARG A 28 5.93 -3.40 -7.47
C ARG A 28 4.90 -2.63 -8.27
N LEU A 29 4.80 -1.34 -8.03
CA LEU A 29 3.82 -0.52 -8.73
C LEU A 29 4.09 -0.46 -10.23
N LEU A 30 5.36 -0.43 -10.60
CA LEU A 30 5.72 -0.30 -12.01
C LEU A 30 5.68 -1.62 -12.77
N HIS A 31 5.92 -2.73 -12.10
CA HIS A 31 6.16 -3.99 -12.80
C HIS A 31 5.17 -5.11 -12.48
N ILE A 32 4.39 -4.99 -11.41
CA ILE A 32 3.41 -6.02 -11.10
C ILE A 32 2.02 -5.49 -11.48
N PRO A 33 1.35 -6.14 -12.43
CA PRO A 33 0.02 -5.70 -12.85
C PRO A 33 -0.95 -5.67 -11.68
N ASP A 34 -1.85 -4.73 -11.70
CA ASP A 34 -2.89 -4.57 -10.69
C ASP A 34 -2.38 -4.18 -9.32
N SER A 35 -1.10 -3.86 -9.19
CA SER A 35 -0.59 -3.31 -7.94
C SER A 35 -1.02 -1.88 -7.78
N SER A 36 -1.34 -1.50 -6.57
CA SER A 36 -1.64 -0.11 -6.26
C SER A 36 -1.16 0.25 -4.87
N LEU A 37 -0.88 1.52 -4.68
CA LEU A 37 -0.55 2.09 -3.38
C LEU A 37 -1.84 2.60 -2.78
N LYS A 38 -2.12 2.20 -1.54
CA LYS A 38 -3.33 2.62 -0.85
C LYS A 38 -3.01 3.40 0.39
N LYS A 39 -3.84 4.40 0.66
CA LYS A 39 -3.77 5.19 1.89
C LYS A 39 -4.95 4.81 2.75
N MET A 40 -4.69 4.54 4.03
CA MET A 40 -5.74 4.27 5.00
C MET A 40 -5.56 5.16 6.20
N TYR A 41 -6.69 5.55 6.79
CA TYR A 41 -6.68 6.25 8.06
C TYR A 41 -6.87 5.21 9.15
N VAL A 42 -6.01 5.31 10.18
CA VAL A 42 -6.07 4.41 11.32
C VAL A 42 -6.41 5.21 12.56
N SER A 43 -6.52 4.52 13.68
CA SER A 43 -6.87 5.16 14.95
C SER A 43 -5.99 6.35 15.22
N GLY A 44 -6.60 7.43 15.70
CA GLY A 44 -5.87 8.66 15.96
C GLY A 44 -5.66 9.54 14.76
N GLY A 45 -6.25 9.20 13.62
CA GLY A 45 -6.16 10.03 12.44
C GLY A 45 -4.87 9.91 11.67
N ARG A 46 -4.02 8.95 12.03
CA ARG A 46 -2.79 8.72 11.29
C ARG A 46 -3.08 8.12 9.94
N ARG A 47 -2.24 8.42 8.98
CA ARG A 47 -2.33 7.84 7.63
C ARG A 47 -1.28 6.76 7.49
N GLU A 48 -1.70 5.64 6.95
CA GLU A 48 -0.78 4.56 6.63
C GLU A 48 -0.92 4.21 5.16
N TYR A 49 0.20 3.87 4.55
CA TYR A 49 0.26 3.53 3.14
C TYR A 49 0.75 2.11 2.99
N PHE A 50 0.18 1.38 2.04
CA PHE A 50 0.64 0.03 1.77
C PHE A 50 0.33 -0.34 0.32
N VAL A 51 1.02 -1.36 -0.16
CA VAL A 51 0.88 -1.84 -1.53
C VAL A 51 -0.02 -3.07 -1.54
N VAL A 52 -0.98 -3.07 -2.43
CA VAL A 52 -1.86 -4.22 -2.62
C VAL A 52 -1.65 -4.77 -4.02
N PRO A 53 -1.95 -6.04 -4.25
CA PRO A 53 -2.54 -7.02 -3.34
C PRO A 53 -1.53 -7.73 -2.44
N ASN A 54 -0.24 -7.60 -2.71
CA ASN A 54 0.76 -8.41 -2.01
C ASN A 54 1.06 -7.94 -0.60
N GLY A 55 0.61 -6.75 -0.24
CA GLY A 55 0.84 -6.23 1.09
C GLY A 55 2.20 -5.58 1.23
N GLY A 56 2.41 -4.96 2.38
CA GLY A 56 3.66 -4.28 2.67
C GLY A 56 3.42 -2.81 2.95
N MET A 57 3.92 -2.35 4.10
CA MET A 57 3.75 -0.97 4.52
C MET A 57 4.81 -0.09 3.88
N VAL A 58 4.41 1.12 3.53
CA VAL A 58 5.32 2.10 2.95
C VAL A 58 5.35 3.31 3.88
N ALA A 59 6.54 3.74 4.26
CA ALA A 59 6.66 4.93 5.10
C ALA A 59 6.05 6.13 4.39
N GLU A 60 5.44 7.02 5.15
CA GLU A 60 4.72 8.15 4.56
C GLU A 60 5.62 8.97 3.63
N GLN A 61 6.83 9.26 4.04
CA GLN A 61 7.73 10.05 3.20
C GLN A 61 8.02 9.35 1.87
N ASP A 62 8.16 8.02 1.91
CA ASP A 62 8.39 7.25 0.70
C ASP A 62 7.13 7.21 -0.18
N ALA A 63 5.99 7.07 0.44
CA ALA A 63 4.72 7.07 -0.28
C ALA A 63 4.51 8.41 -1.00
N LEU A 64 4.81 9.51 -0.33
CA LEU A 64 4.66 10.82 -0.95
C LEU A 64 5.65 11.00 -2.11
N ALA A 65 6.85 10.46 -1.98
CA ALA A 65 7.81 10.49 -3.07
C ALA A 65 7.33 9.69 -4.27
N ILE A 66 6.69 8.54 -4.01
CA ILE A 66 6.13 7.72 -5.08
C ILE A 66 5.00 8.45 -5.78
N ILE A 67 4.10 9.04 -5.01
CA ILE A 67 2.93 9.74 -5.55
C ILE A 67 3.36 10.91 -6.44
N ALA A 68 4.48 11.52 -6.13
CA ALA A 68 4.97 12.66 -6.88
C ALA A 68 5.60 12.26 -8.23
N ARG A 69 5.79 10.99 -8.48
CA ARG A 69 6.46 10.57 -9.72
C ARG A 69 5.49 10.63 -10.90
N PRO A 70 5.97 11.05 -12.07
CA PRO A 70 5.09 11.15 -13.25
C PRO A 70 4.54 9.81 -13.72
N GLU A 71 5.21 8.70 -13.40
CA GLU A 71 4.73 7.37 -13.81
C GLU A 71 3.53 6.92 -12.99
N ILE A 72 3.26 7.58 -11.87
CA ILE A 72 2.23 7.17 -10.94
C ILE A 72 1.08 8.16 -11.03
N GLY A 73 -0.13 7.64 -11.07
CA GLY A 73 -1.32 8.46 -11.14
C GLY A 73 -2.38 8.00 -10.17
N VAL A 74 -3.32 8.88 -9.90
CA VAL A 74 -4.44 8.57 -9.03
C VAL A 74 -5.25 7.44 -9.64
N PHE A 75 -5.59 6.46 -8.81
CA PHE A 75 -6.51 5.41 -9.18
C PHE A 75 -7.86 5.79 -8.59
N GLU A 76 -8.74 6.24 -9.44
CA GLU A 76 -10.03 6.79 -9.03
C GLU A 76 -10.94 5.69 -8.52
N ASP A 77 -11.36 5.76 -7.27
CA ASP A 77 -12.32 4.81 -6.75
C ASP A 77 -13.71 5.42 -6.61
N GLY A 78 -13.85 6.68 -6.90
CA GLY A 78 -15.15 7.31 -7.07
C GLY A 78 -15.90 7.70 -5.82
N LEU A 79 -15.41 7.34 -4.65
CA LEU A 79 -16.17 7.62 -3.42
C LEU A 79 -16.03 9.05 -2.94
N PHE A 80 -14.83 9.60 -3.00
CA PHE A 80 -14.57 10.93 -2.49
C PHE A 80 -13.73 11.70 -3.50
N PRO A 81 -14.38 12.33 -4.49
CA PRO A 81 -13.65 13.10 -5.48
C PRO A 81 -12.79 14.18 -4.82
N GLY A 82 -11.58 14.34 -5.30
CA GLY A 82 -10.67 15.33 -4.75
C GLY A 82 -9.92 14.86 -3.52
N ASN A 83 -10.15 13.63 -3.10
CA ASN A 83 -9.46 13.08 -1.93
C ASN A 83 -8.93 11.69 -2.29
N PRO A 84 -7.88 11.60 -3.10
CA PRO A 84 -7.39 10.31 -3.59
C PRO A 84 -6.92 9.43 -2.46
N GLN A 85 -7.21 8.14 -2.56
CA GLN A 85 -6.79 7.15 -1.59
C GLN A 85 -6.05 5.99 -2.22
N SER A 86 -5.91 5.98 -3.52
CA SER A 86 -5.11 4.95 -4.19
C SER A 86 -4.43 5.51 -5.41
N TRP A 87 -3.28 4.94 -5.71
CA TRP A 87 -2.45 5.35 -6.83
C TRP A 87 -1.86 4.11 -7.47
N ARG A 88 -1.66 4.18 -8.77
CA ARG A 88 -1.02 3.08 -9.49
C ARG A 88 -0.29 3.64 -10.70
N ARG A 89 0.42 2.76 -11.39
CA ARG A 89 1.12 3.15 -12.61
C ARG A 89 0.11 3.65 -13.65
N ARG A 90 0.45 4.71 -14.29
CA ARG A 90 -0.37 5.27 -15.36
C ARG A 90 -0.46 4.38 -16.58
#